data_020d6ab6758a98b553e5bb2b6725ba32
#
_entry.id   020d6ab6758a98b553e5bb2b6725ba32
#
_cell.length_a   1.000
_cell.length_b   1.000
_cell.length_c   1.000
_cell.angle_alpha   90.00
_cell.angle_beta   90.00
_cell.angle_gamma   90.00
#
_symmetry.space_group_name_H-M   'P 1'
#
loop_
_entity.id
_entity.type
_entity.pdbx_description
1 polymer ?
#
loop_
_entity_poly.entity_id
_entity_poly.type
_entity_poly.pdbx_seq_one_letter_code
_entity_poly.pdbx_strand_id
1 'polypeptide(L)'
;MMGKTLIAYFSRKGENYVAGQIRHLEKGNTEIVAKKIQNLIGGDLYEIKPVIPYADDYDTCIQQAKQDLNENKRPLIATLPPNLEGYETIYIGYPNYWGTMPMHVFTFLEEQNLKDKHIKPFCTHEGSGMGHSESDLIQICQDAYLEKGLAIIGSNVSTCDDLLRRWV
;
A
#
# COMPACT_ATOMS: atom_id res chain seq x y z
N MET A 1 10.80 22.39 -13.14
CA MET A 1 11.08 20.96 -13.38
C MET A 1 10.26 20.13 -12.41
N MET A 2 9.47 19.20 -12.92
CA MET A 2 8.68 18.33 -12.04
C MET A 2 9.59 17.34 -11.34
N GLY A 3 9.38 17.13 -10.04
CA GLY A 3 10.10 16.14 -9.27
C GLY A 3 9.73 14.71 -9.69
N LYS A 4 10.54 13.76 -9.28
CA LYS A 4 10.26 12.34 -9.55
C LYS A 4 9.07 11.85 -8.74
N THR A 5 8.45 10.80 -9.23
CA THR A 5 7.36 10.10 -8.56
C THR A 5 7.79 8.69 -8.19
N LEU A 6 7.56 8.33 -6.93
CA LEU A 6 7.73 6.97 -6.44
C LEU A 6 6.35 6.34 -6.22
N ILE A 7 6.21 5.08 -6.61
CA ILE A 7 5.02 4.29 -6.33
C ILE A 7 5.47 3.15 -5.42
N ALA A 8 5.32 3.34 -4.12
CA ALA A 8 5.67 2.35 -3.10
C ALA A 8 4.42 1.55 -2.73
N TYR A 9 4.56 0.24 -2.60
CA TYR A 9 3.39 -0.58 -2.29
C TYR A 9 3.76 -1.85 -1.56
N PHE A 10 2.85 -2.30 -0.72
CA PHE A 10 2.82 -3.64 -0.15
C PHE A 10 1.72 -4.42 -0.84
N SER A 11 2.02 -5.63 -1.31
CA SER A 11 1.03 -6.47 -1.98
C SER A 11 1.17 -7.93 -1.54
N ARG A 12 0.06 -8.64 -1.55
CA ARG A 12 0.03 -10.06 -1.21
C ARG A 12 -0.48 -10.88 -2.39
N LYS A 13 0.38 -11.73 -2.93
CA LYS A 13 -0.01 -12.81 -3.85
C LYS A 13 -0.38 -14.05 -3.06
N GLY A 14 -0.88 -15.08 -3.73
CA GLY A 14 -1.32 -16.32 -3.08
C GLY A 14 -2.75 -16.23 -2.58
N GLU A 15 -3.03 -16.84 -1.45
CA GLU A 15 -4.39 -16.83 -0.91
C GLU A 15 -4.83 -15.44 -0.48
N ASN A 16 -5.94 -14.98 -1.06
CA ASN A 16 -6.57 -13.69 -0.78
C ASN A 16 -8.08 -13.88 -0.69
N TYR A 17 -8.73 -12.98 0.04
CA TYR A 17 -10.18 -12.91 0.07
C TYR A 17 -10.63 -11.97 -1.04
N VAL A 18 -11.38 -12.50 -2.02
CA VAL A 18 -11.82 -11.75 -3.20
C VAL A 18 -13.25 -12.14 -3.52
N ALA A 19 -14.14 -11.16 -3.58
CA ALA A 19 -15.55 -11.34 -3.93
C ALA A 19 -16.24 -12.43 -3.10
N GLY A 20 -15.98 -12.45 -1.80
CA GLY A 20 -16.62 -13.40 -0.87
C GLY A 20 -15.98 -14.78 -0.80
N GLN A 21 -14.84 -15.00 -1.45
CA GLN A 21 -14.18 -16.31 -1.51
C GLN A 21 -12.67 -16.16 -1.33
N ILE A 22 -12.05 -17.18 -0.76
CA ILE A 22 -10.59 -17.29 -0.74
C ILE A 22 -10.14 -17.77 -2.11
N ARG A 23 -9.28 -17.03 -2.77
CA ARG A 23 -8.76 -17.32 -4.10
C ARG A 23 -7.25 -17.18 -4.13
N HIS A 24 -6.60 -17.99 -4.95
CA HIS A 24 -5.18 -17.85 -5.23
C HIS A 24 -4.96 -16.79 -6.30
N LEU A 25 -4.18 -15.74 -5.96
CA LEU A 25 -3.82 -14.67 -6.90
C LEU A 25 -2.36 -14.82 -7.30
N GLU A 26 -2.11 -14.85 -8.61
CA GLU A 26 -0.73 -14.85 -9.16
C GLU A 26 -0.04 -13.52 -8.87
N LYS A 27 -0.81 -12.43 -8.92
CA LYS A 27 -0.37 -11.08 -8.54
C LYS A 27 -1.37 -10.52 -7.55
N GLY A 28 -0.87 -9.91 -6.48
CA GLY A 28 -1.73 -9.25 -5.51
C GLY A 28 -2.44 -8.04 -6.12
N ASN A 29 -3.60 -7.72 -5.57
CA ASN A 29 -4.41 -6.62 -6.08
C ASN A 29 -3.69 -5.28 -6.02
N THR A 30 -2.97 -5.01 -4.94
CA THR A 30 -2.24 -3.75 -4.79
C THR A 30 -1.13 -3.61 -5.84
N GLU A 31 -0.43 -4.70 -6.16
CA GLU A 31 0.58 -4.69 -7.21
C GLU A 31 -0.03 -4.33 -8.57
N ILE A 32 -1.20 -4.89 -8.88
CA ILE A 32 -1.89 -4.60 -10.15
C ILE A 32 -2.19 -3.10 -10.25
N VAL A 33 -2.72 -2.52 -9.18
CA VAL A 33 -3.03 -1.08 -9.16
C VAL A 33 -1.76 -0.24 -9.27
N ALA A 34 -0.71 -0.59 -8.55
CA ALA A 34 0.57 0.13 -8.60
C ALA A 34 1.13 0.17 -10.02
N LYS A 35 1.10 -0.95 -10.72
CA LYS A 35 1.57 -1.03 -12.11
C LYS A 35 0.70 -0.25 -13.07
N LYS A 36 -0.62 -0.21 -12.84
CA LYS A 36 -1.53 0.63 -13.63
C LYS A 36 -1.24 2.12 -13.43
N ILE A 37 -0.97 2.54 -12.20
CA ILE A 37 -0.57 3.92 -11.93
C ILE A 37 0.72 4.25 -12.67
N GLN A 38 1.72 3.37 -12.61
CA GLN A 38 2.97 3.57 -13.34
C GLN A 38 2.73 3.73 -14.85
N ASN A 39 1.85 2.92 -15.42
CA ASN A 39 1.51 3.02 -16.84
C ASN A 39 0.86 4.36 -17.21
N LEU A 40 0.11 4.95 -16.29
CA LEU A 40 -0.59 6.21 -16.52
C LEU A 40 0.32 7.45 -16.39
N ILE A 41 1.20 7.46 -15.40
CA ILE A 41 1.95 8.66 -15.05
C ILE A 41 3.47 8.49 -15.10
N GLY A 42 3.97 7.29 -15.33
CA GLY A 42 5.39 6.98 -15.19
C GLY A 42 5.78 6.87 -13.72
N GLY A 43 7.05 7.06 -13.43
CA GLY A 43 7.59 6.96 -12.08
C GLY A 43 8.22 5.60 -11.80
N ASP A 44 8.78 5.49 -10.61
CA ASP A 44 9.51 4.30 -10.18
C ASP A 44 8.67 3.47 -9.24
N LEU A 45 8.69 2.14 -9.41
CA LEU A 45 8.02 1.21 -8.52
C LEU A 45 8.99 0.77 -7.41
N TYR A 46 8.45 0.68 -6.19
CA TYR A 46 9.16 0.08 -5.06
C TYR A 46 8.20 -0.83 -4.29
N GLU A 47 8.52 -2.12 -4.22
CA GLU A 47 7.73 -3.09 -3.47
C GLU A 47 8.27 -3.24 -2.05
N ILE A 48 7.40 -3.00 -1.07
CA ILE A 48 7.70 -3.21 0.34
C ILE A 48 7.56 -4.70 0.63
N LYS A 49 8.69 -5.41 0.70
CA LYS A 49 8.71 -6.87 0.94
C LYS A 49 9.10 -7.16 2.39
N PRO A 50 8.33 -7.99 3.09
CA PRO A 50 8.71 -8.38 4.44
C PRO A 50 9.94 -9.30 4.44
N VAL A 51 10.77 -9.19 5.48
CA VAL A 51 11.84 -10.17 5.73
C VAL A 51 11.22 -11.53 6.03
N ILE A 52 10.18 -11.55 6.88
CA ILE A 52 9.41 -12.74 7.19
C ILE A 52 8.00 -12.54 6.66
N PRO A 53 7.65 -13.14 5.49
CA PRO A 53 6.30 -13.00 4.96
C PRO A 53 5.28 -13.67 5.86
N TYR A 54 4.04 -13.18 5.79
CA TYR A 54 2.91 -13.87 6.42
C TYR A 54 2.69 -15.23 5.76
N ALA A 55 2.05 -16.14 6.49
CA ALA A 55 1.75 -17.49 6.00
C ALA A 55 0.94 -17.45 4.70
N ASP A 56 1.15 -18.46 3.84
CA ASP A 56 0.35 -18.61 2.62
C ASP A 56 -1.12 -18.88 2.94
N ASP A 57 -1.38 -19.64 4.01
CA ASP A 57 -2.73 -19.88 4.49
C ASP A 57 -3.40 -18.57 4.89
N TYR A 58 -4.56 -18.28 4.28
CA TYR A 58 -5.24 -17.00 4.49
C TYR A 58 -5.62 -16.77 5.96
N ASP A 59 -6.21 -17.77 6.61
CA ASP A 59 -6.66 -17.60 8.01
C ASP A 59 -5.48 -17.36 8.95
N THR A 60 -4.36 -18.05 8.73
CA THR A 60 -3.15 -17.81 9.51
C THR A 60 -2.59 -16.42 9.25
N CYS A 61 -2.57 -16.00 7.99
CA CYS A 61 -2.11 -14.67 7.60
C CYS A 61 -2.88 -13.57 8.32
N ILE A 62 -4.21 -13.64 8.31
CA ILE A 62 -5.02 -12.58 8.93
C ILE A 62 -4.84 -12.53 10.45
N GLN A 63 -4.58 -13.66 11.09
CA GLN A 63 -4.28 -13.70 12.52
C GLN A 63 -2.90 -13.11 12.82
N GLN A 64 -1.91 -13.42 12.01
CA GLN A 64 -0.58 -12.83 12.14
C GLN A 64 -0.62 -11.31 11.96
N ALA A 65 -1.37 -10.83 10.98
CA ALA A 65 -1.54 -9.40 10.75
C ALA A 65 -2.24 -8.72 11.92
N LYS A 66 -3.24 -9.37 12.51
CA LYS A 66 -3.94 -8.86 13.69
C LYS A 66 -3.03 -8.77 14.90
N GLN A 67 -2.20 -9.80 15.10
CA GLN A 67 -1.23 -9.81 16.19
C GLN A 67 -0.23 -8.67 16.04
N ASP A 68 0.31 -8.48 14.83
CA ASP A 68 1.24 -7.38 14.56
C ASP A 68 0.61 -6.02 14.84
N LEU A 69 -0.64 -5.84 14.45
CA LEU A 69 -1.39 -4.60 14.73
C LEU A 69 -1.58 -4.39 16.23
N ASN A 70 -2.05 -5.43 16.93
CA ASN A 70 -2.32 -5.35 18.38
C ASN A 70 -1.05 -5.05 19.19
N GLU A 71 0.08 -5.59 18.75
CA GLU A 71 1.38 -5.37 19.38
C GLU A 71 2.09 -4.11 18.88
N ASN A 72 1.48 -3.40 17.94
CA ASN A 72 2.05 -2.21 17.29
C ASN A 72 3.47 -2.48 16.77
N LYS A 73 3.66 -3.63 16.12
CA LYS A 73 4.96 -4.05 15.61
C LYS A 73 5.44 -3.22 14.44
N ARG A 74 6.76 -3.16 14.26
CA ARG A 74 7.41 -2.61 13.08
C ARG A 74 8.23 -3.71 12.42
N PRO A 75 7.57 -4.61 11.64
CA PRO A 75 8.26 -5.73 11.01
C PRO A 75 9.32 -5.25 10.04
N LEU A 76 10.42 -6.00 9.95
CA LEU A 76 11.54 -5.65 9.09
C LEU A 76 11.21 -5.84 7.61
N ILE A 77 11.74 -4.94 6.79
CA ILE A 77 11.57 -4.94 5.33
C ILE A 77 12.84 -5.46 4.67
N ALA A 78 12.67 -6.41 3.73
CA ALA A 78 13.79 -7.06 3.04
C ALA A 78 14.35 -6.22 1.89
N THR A 79 13.51 -5.41 1.24
CA THR A 79 13.91 -4.59 0.10
C THR A 79 14.54 -3.28 0.56
N LEU A 80 15.70 -2.95 -0.02
CA LEU A 80 16.35 -1.67 0.28
C LEU A 80 15.54 -0.52 -0.32
N PRO A 81 15.08 0.45 0.49
CA PRO A 81 14.35 1.59 -0.04
C PRO A 81 15.24 2.48 -0.91
N PRO A 82 14.70 3.11 -1.95
CA PRO A 82 15.45 4.10 -2.71
C PRO A 82 15.71 5.34 -1.85
N ASN A 83 16.73 6.12 -2.21
CA ASN A 83 16.91 7.44 -1.63
C ASN A 83 15.76 8.34 -2.10
N LEU A 84 14.95 8.86 -1.17
CA LEU A 84 13.77 9.65 -1.49
C LEU A 84 14.07 11.12 -1.83
N GLU A 85 15.32 11.57 -1.73
CA GLU A 85 15.67 12.97 -1.89
C GLU A 85 15.17 13.58 -3.21
N GLY A 86 15.21 12.87 -4.31
CA GLY A 86 14.76 13.37 -5.60
C GLY A 86 13.25 13.21 -5.87
N TYR A 87 12.51 12.60 -4.95
CA TYR A 87 11.08 12.32 -5.16
C TYR A 87 10.23 13.42 -4.53
N GLU A 88 9.34 14.00 -5.33
CA GLU A 88 8.39 15.02 -4.90
C GLU A 88 7.06 14.39 -4.46
N THR A 89 6.61 13.36 -5.19
CA THR A 89 5.34 12.69 -4.94
C THR A 89 5.58 11.20 -4.67
N ILE A 90 4.94 10.69 -3.62
CA ILE A 90 4.98 9.28 -3.26
C ILE A 90 3.55 8.75 -3.21
N TYR A 91 3.23 7.85 -4.14
CA TYR A 91 2.04 7.03 -4.03
C TYR A 91 2.36 5.89 -3.06
N ILE A 92 1.48 5.65 -2.11
CA ILE A 92 1.64 4.56 -1.16
C ILE A 92 0.43 3.64 -1.24
N GLY A 93 0.67 2.38 -1.67
CA GLY A 93 -0.37 1.40 -1.88
C GLY A 93 -0.32 0.26 -0.89
N TYR A 94 -1.49 -0.20 -0.45
CA TYR A 94 -1.58 -1.26 0.54
C TYR A 94 -2.98 -1.91 0.52
N PRO A 95 -3.06 -3.20 0.90
CA PRO A 95 -4.36 -3.79 1.21
C PRO A 95 -4.85 -3.32 2.58
N ASN A 96 -6.16 -3.28 2.75
CA ASN A 96 -6.74 -3.01 4.06
C ASN A 96 -6.58 -4.24 4.95
N TYR A 97 -5.73 -4.13 5.99
CA TYR A 97 -5.49 -5.17 6.97
C TYR A 97 -6.03 -4.71 8.33
N TRP A 98 -7.19 -5.25 8.70
CA TRP A 98 -7.84 -4.92 9.97
C TRP A 98 -8.12 -3.43 10.16
N GLY A 99 -8.51 -2.76 9.08
CA GLY A 99 -8.91 -1.35 9.10
C GLY A 99 -7.80 -0.36 8.85
N THR A 100 -6.57 -0.82 8.58
CA THR A 100 -5.44 0.06 8.30
C THR A 100 -4.45 -0.62 7.34
N MET A 101 -3.26 -0.04 7.22
CA MET A 101 -2.17 -0.59 6.42
C MET A 101 -1.51 -1.78 7.13
N PRO A 102 -0.94 -2.74 6.38
CA PRO A 102 -0.01 -3.71 6.97
C PRO A 102 1.10 -2.99 7.75
N MET A 103 1.53 -3.56 8.87
CA MET A 103 2.51 -2.89 9.73
C MET A 103 3.86 -2.65 9.06
N HIS A 104 4.17 -3.42 8.01
CA HIS A 104 5.36 -3.19 7.18
C HIS A 104 5.34 -1.81 6.50
N VAL A 105 4.16 -1.30 6.16
CA VAL A 105 4.01 0.03 5.58
C VAL A 105 4.35 1.11 6.61
N PHE A 106 3.96 0.90 7.87
CA PHE A 106 4.37 1.78 8.98
C PHE A 106 5.89 1.80 9.11
N THR A 107 6.53 0.63 9.08
CA THR A 107 7.98 0.52 9.13
C THR A 107 8.63 1.36 8.02
N PHE A 108 8.19 1.17 6.78
CA PHE A 108 8.74 1.90 5.63
C PHE A 108 8.60 3.40 5.82
N LEU A 109 7.39 3.88 6.08
CA LEU A 109 7.12 5.32 6.15
C LEU A 109 7.85 6.01 7.30
N GLU A 110 7.94 5.36 8.45
CA GLU A 110 8.62 5.92 9.62
C GLU A 110 10.14 6.02 9.45
N GLU A 111 10.72 5.20 8.58
CA GLU A 111 12.15 5.22 8.28
C GLU A 111 12.55 6.29 7.26
N GLN A 112 11.57 6.95 6.61
CA GLN A 112 11.83 7.91 5.54
C GLN A 112 11.72 9.35 6.01
N ASN A 113 12.47 10.24 5.36
CA ASN A 113 12.23 11.67 5.48
C ASN A 113 11.18 12.08 4.45
N LEU A 114 9.96 12.36 4.92
CA LEU A 114 8.81 12.67 4.06
C LEU A 114 8.51 14.17 4.02
N LYS A 115 9.37 15.00 4.62
CA LYS A 115 9.13 16.44 4.70
C LYS A 115 8.89 17.06 3.33
N ASP A 116 7.82 17.84 3.23
CA ASP A 116 7.42 18.61 2.05
C ASP A 116 7.06 17.75 0.82
N LYS A 117 6.93 16.42 0.99
CA LYS A 117 6.52 15.53 -0.09
C LYS A 117 5.00 15.38 -0.13
N HIS A 118 4.47 15.15 -1.34
CA HIS A 118 3.06 14.83 -1.53
C HIS A 118 2.87 13.33 -1.38
N ILE A 119 2.01 12.92 -0.46
CA ILE A 119 1.71 11.50 -0.20
C ILE A 119 0.31 11.20 -0.70
N LYS A 120 0.19 10.26 -1.65
CA LYS A 120 -1.09 9.88 -2.27
C LYS A 120 -1.38 8.41 -1.98
N PRO A 121 -2.21 8.10 -0.97
CA PRO A 121 -2.48 6.71 -0.60
C PRO A 121 -3.55 6.07 -1.49
N PHE A 122 -3.35 4.80 -1.82
CA PHE A 122 -4.38 3.98 -2.44
C PHE A 122 -4.49 2.64 -1.71
N CYS A 123 -5.72 2.21 -1.48
CA CYS A 123 -6.00 1.03 -0.68
C CYS A 123 -6.86 0.04 -1.47
N THR A 124 -6.45 -1.21 -1.50
CA THR A 124 -7.28 -2.29 -2.04
C THR A 124 -8.02 -2.98 -0.88
N HIS A 125 -9.30 -3.28 -1.08
CA HIS A 125 -10.16 -3.82 -0.03
C HIS A 125 -11.29 -4.66 -0.62
N GLU A 126 -12.04 -5.34 0.23
CA GLU A 126 -13.22 -6.10 -0.15
C GLU A 126 -14.48 -5.62 0.58
N GLY A 127 -14.56 -4.32 0.89
CA GLY A 127 -15.73 -3.71 1.48
C GLY A 127 -15.45 -2.73 2.62
N SER A 128 -14.22 -2.74 3.15
CA SER A 128 -13.84 -1.91 4.30
C SER A 128 -13.36 -0.50 3.92
N GLY A 129 -13.13 -0.23 2.65
CA GLY A 129 -12.63 1.06 2.17
C GLY A 129 -11.23 1.36 2.70
N MET A 130 -10.97 2.62 2.98
CA MET A 130 -9.69 3.06 3.56
C MET A 130 -9.53 2.68 5.03
N GLY A 131 -10.62 2.28 5.69
CA GLY A 131 -10.61 2.09 7.14
C GLY A 131 -10.15 3.37 7.86
N HIS A 132 -9.27 3.22 8.85
CA HIS A 132 -8.65 4.37 9.52
C HIS A 132 -7.21 4.65 9.02
N SER A 133 -6.85 4.11 7.85
CA SER A 133 -5.48 4.25 7.32
C SER A 133 -5.10 5.70 7.04
N GLU A 134 -6.03 6.52 6.57
CA GLU A 134 -5.72 7.94 6.32
C GLU A 134 -5.41 8.69 7.61
N SER A 135 -6.11 8.39 8.71
CA SER A 135 -5.78 9.00 10.00
C SER A 135 -4.43 8.53 10.54
N ASP A 136 -4.08 7.26 10.30
CA ASP A 136 -2.75 6.76 10.64
C ASP A 136 -1.66 7.45 9.81
N LEU A 137 -1.92 7.68 8.52
CA LEU A 137 -1.00 8.40 7.64
C LEU A 137 -0.79 9.86 8.09
N ILE A 138 -1.83 10.53 8.55
CA ILE A 138 -1.73 11.88 9.11
C ILE A 138 -0.74 11.90 10.28
N GLN A 139 -0.79 10.89 11.15
CA GLN A 139 0.11 10.77 12.29
C GLN A 139 1.56 10.54 11.86
N ILE A 140 1.77 9.65 10.87
CA ILE A 140 3.11 9.28 10.40
C ILE A 140 3.73 10.39 9.56
N CYS A 141 2.94 11.02 8.69
CA CYS A 141 3.42 11.93 7.66
C CYS A 141 3.18 13.40 8.03
N GLN A 142 3.42 13.77 9.28
CA GLN A 142 3.10 15.11 9.81
C GLN A 142 3.77 16.25 9.05
N ASP A 143 4.97 16.02 8.51
CA ASP A 143 5.72 17.04 7.77
C ASP A 143 5.48 16.99 6.26
N ALA A 144 4.59 16.11 5.80
CA ALA A 144 4.26 15.94 4.39
C ALA A 144 2.89 16.53 4.06
N TYR A 145 2.58 16.61 2.78
CA TYR A 145 1.26 16.99 2.29
C TYR A 145 0.50 15.70 1.96
N LEU A 146 -0.43 15.31 2.85
CA LEU A 146 -1.25 14.12 2.61
C LEU A 146 -2.43 14.50 1.73
N GLU A 147 -2.50 13.88 0.56
CA GLU A 147 -3.59 14.08 -0.37
C GLU A 147 -4.70 13.05 -0.16
N LYS A 148 -5.87 13.31 -0.76
CA LYS A 148 -7.01 12.41 -0.64
C LYS A 148 -6.68 11.03 -1.21
N GLY A 149 -6.93 9.99 -0.43
CA GLY A 149 -6.70 8.62 -0.84
C GLY A 149 -7.77 8.07 -1.78
N LEU A 150 -7.44 6.94 -2.39
CA LEU A 150 -8.35 6.21 -3.28
C LEU A 150 -8.51 4.78 -2.76
N ALA A 151 -9.76 4.37 -2.54
CA ALA A 151 -10.09 3.00 -2.19
C ALA A 151 -10.58 2.26 -3.43
N ILE A 152 -10.06 1.05 -3.66
CA ILE A 152 -10.40 0.23 -4.82
C ILE A 152 -10.79 -1.16 -4.33
N ILE A 153 -11.99 -1.62 -4.73
CA ILE A 153 -12.42 -2.98 -4.42
C ILE A 153 -11.52 -3.97 -5.18
N GLY A 154 -10.94 -4.94 -4.46
CA GLY A 154 -9.98 -5.88 -5.02
C GLY A 154 -10.50 -6.64 -6.22
N SER A 155 -11.77 -7.05 -6.23
CA SER A 155 -12.39 -7.71 -7.37
C SER A 155 -12.51 -6.81 -8.62
N ASN A 156 -12.32 -5.49 -8.48
CA ASN A 156 -12.43 -4.52 -9.57
C ASN A 156 -11.09 -3.97 -10.04
N VAL A 157 -9.97 -4.50 -9.56
CA VAL A 157 -8.64 -3.96 -9.96
C VAL A 157 -8.34 -4.13 -11.45
N SER A 158 -8.94 -5.11 -12.11
CA SER A 158 -8.76 -5.30 -13.55
C SER A 158 -9.48 -4.24 -14.39
N THR A 159 -10.48 -3.55 -13.84
CA THR A 159 -11.34 -2.60 -14.56
C THR A 159 -11.34 -1.19 -13.95
N CYS A 160 -10.36 -0.87 -13.10
CA CYS A 160 -10.33 0.41 -12.38
C CYS A 160 -9.63 1.55 -13.14
N ASP A 161 -9.33 1.38 -14.43
CA ASP A 161 -8.51 2.33 -15.18
C ASP A 161 -9.09 3.74 -15.21
N ASP A 162 -10.40 3.88 -15.46
CA ASP A 162 -11.04 5.20 -15.49
C ASP A 162 -11.02 5.88 -14.13
N LEU A 163 -11.22 5.11 -13.07
CA LEU A 163 -11.14 5.60 -11.70
C LEU A 163 -9.74 6.14 -11.41
N LEU A 164 -8.71 5.39 -11.82
CA LEU A 164 -7.31 5.79 -11.64
C LEU A 164 -6.99 7.06 -12.43
N ARG A 165 -7.42 7.14 -13.69
CA ARG A 165 -7.16 8.34 -14.52
C ARG A 165 -7.68 9.61 -13.90
N ARG A 166 -8.81 9.53 -13.21
CA ARG A 166 -9.42 10.71 -12.56
C ARG A 166 -8.72 11.08 -11.26
N TRP A 167 -8.04 10.13 -10.65
CA TRP A 167 -7.42 10.33 -9.34
C TRP A 167 -5.94 10.70 -9.38
N VAL A 168 -5.16 10.14 -10.31
CA VAL A 168 -3.71 10.34 -10.39
C VAL A 168 -3.28 11.78 -10.61
#